data_2fb65fe229b8bfbfc07db59cdbeb016f
#
_entry.id   2fb65fe229b8bfbfc07db59cdbeb016f
#
_cell.length_a   1.000
_cell.length_b   1.000
_cell.length_c   1.000
_cell.angle_alpha   90.00
_cell.angle_beta   90.00
_cell.angle_gamma   90.00
#
_symmetry.space_group_name_H-M   'P 1'
#
loop_
_entity.id
_entity.type
_entity.pdbx_description
1 polymer ?
#
loop_
_entity_poly.entity_id
_entity_poly.type
_entity_poly.pdbx_seq_one_letter_code
_entity_poly.pdbx_strand_id
1 'polypeptide(L)'
;WADNSIKVNAPATVFDGYKVLDENTEIVAVFKGKEQVETLAEGEEGVIILSKTPFYAESGGQTGDCGEISNGINVFEVMDTKKTEDGHFMHIGRVETGSFNVKDSVEARVDKETRMATMRNHTSAHLLQAALREVLGDHVHQKGQLVNSERCRFDFSHFSAMTPEEIL
;
A
#
# COMPACT_ATOMS: atom_id res chain seq x y z
N TRP A 1 2.09 -13.14 -1.10
CA TRP A 1 2.15 -13.87 -2.36
C TRP A 1 2.35 -12.99 -3.59
N ALA A 2 2.36 -11.71 -3.43
CA ALA A 2 2.78 -10.79 -4.48
C ALA A 2 4.31 -10.65 -4.40
N ASP A 3 4.97 -11.18 -5.38
CA ASP A 3 6.43 -11.15 -5.47
C ASP A 3 6.87 -9.86 -6.16
N ASN A 4 7.71 -9.09 -5.49
CA ASN A 4 8.27 -7.84 -6.03
C ASN A 4 9.19 -8.07 -7.25
N SER A 5 9.50 -9.32 -7.55
CA SER A 5 10.33 -9.69 -8.72
C SER A 5 9.57 -9.72 -10.04
N ILE A 6 8.24 -9.48 -10.02
CA ILE A 6 7.44 -9.36 -11.25
C ILE A 6 8.01 -8.24 -12.13
N LYS A 7 8.22 -8.57 -13.40
CA LYS A 7 8.71 -7.60 -14.39
C LYS A 7 7.64 -7.28 -15.41
N VAL A 8 7.48 -5.99 -15.68
CA VAL A 8 6.51 -5.46 -16.63
C VAL A 8 7.24 -4.68 -17.71
N ASN A 9 6.96 -5.00 -18.96
CA ASN A 9 7.55 -4.31 -20.11
C ASN A 9 6.76 -3.01 -20.40
N ALA A 10 6.88 -2.05 -19.51
CA ALA A 10 6.22 -0.74 -19.60
C ALA A 10 7.00 0.28 -18.75
N PRO A 11 6.81 1.59 -18.96
CA PRO A 11 7.36 2.61 -18.07
C PRO A 11 6.89 2.42 -16.62
N ALA A 12 7.70 2.86 -15.65
CA ALA A 12 7.33 2.83 -14.24
C ALA A 12 5.99 3.56 -14.01
N THR A 13 5.23 3.09 -13.03
CA THR A 13 3.96 3.72 -12.65
C THR A 13 4.21 5.13 -12.11
N VAL A 14 3.42 6.10 -12.57
CA VAL A 14 3.45 7.46 -12.01
C VAL A 14 2.55 7.50 -10.79
N PHE A 15 3.09 7.94 -9.65
CA PHE A 15 2.34 8.06 -8.42
C PHE A 15 1.85 9.50 -8.20
N ASP A 16 0.54 9.68 -8.16
CA ASP A 16 -0.13 10.98 -7.98
C ASP A 16 -0.84 11.11 -6.63
N GLY A 17 -0.68 10.15 -5.75
CA GLY A 17 -1.47 10.01 -4.52
C GLY A 17 -1.30 11.11 -3.47
N TYR A 18 -0.30 11.99 -3.61
CA TYR A 18 -0.19 13.17 -2.77
C TYR A 18 -1.11 14.32 -3.23
N LYS A 19 -1.56 14.27 -4.48
CA LYS A 19 -2.39 15.32 -5.08
C LYS A 19 -3.85 14.92 -5.18
N VAL A 20 -4.13 13.65 -5.46
CA VAL A 20 -5.48 13.14 -5.73
C VAL A 20 -5.72 11.82 -5.02
N LEU A 21 -6.98 11.55 -4.69
CA LEU A 21 -7.44 10.28 -4.11
C LEU A 21 -8.18 9.42 -5.13
N ASP A 22 -8.59 10.01 -6.25
CA ASP A 22 -9.20 9.32 -7.37
C ASP A 22 -8.68 9.91 -8.67
N GLU A 23 -8.52 9.08 -9.69
CA GLU A 23 -8.13 9.51 -11.02
C GLU A 23 -8.48 8.47 -12.07
N ASN A 24 -8.62 8.95 -13.31
CA ASN A 24 -8.75 8.08 -14.47
C ASN A 24 -7.36 7.64 -14.92
N THR A 25 -7.22 6.37 -15.23
CA THR A 25 -5.95 5.77 -15.60
C THR A 25 -6.17 4.60 -16.55
N GLU A 26 -5.10 3.94 -16.96
CA GLU A 26 -5.14 2.83 -17.90
C GLU A 26 -4.44 1.60 -17.31
N ILE A 27 -5.00 0.42 -17.54
CA ILE A 27 -4.39 -0.85 -17.17
C ILE A 27 -3.27 -1.17 -18.17
N VAL A 28 -2.03 -1.31 -17.68
CA VAL A 28 -0.87 -1.65 -18.50
C VAL A 28 -0.50 -3.13 -18.42
N ALA A 29 -0.84 -3.81 -17.34
CA ALA A 29 -0.61 -5.25 -17.18
C ALA A 29 -1.55 -5.83 -16.12
N VAL A 30 -1.82 -7.12 -16.23
CA VAL A 30 -2.67 -7.88 -15.31
C VAL A 30 -1.96 -9.20 -14.99
N PHE A 31 -1.95 -9.59 -13.71
CA PHE A 31 -1.31 -10.82 -13.25
C PHE A 31 -2.29 -11.66 -12.44
N LYS A 32 -2.22 -12.97 -12.65
CA LYS A 32 -2.90 -13.96 -11.82
C LYS A 32 -1.81 -14.82 -11.14
N GLY A 33 -1.56 -14.55 -9.86
CA GLY A 33 -0.35 -15.05 -9.22
C GLY A 33 0.89 -14.38 -9.82
N LYS A 34 1.84 -15.20 -10.30
CA LYS A 34 3.04 -14.72 -11.00
C LYS A 34 2.89 -14.69 -12.52
N GLU A 35 1.79 -15.20 -13.03
CA GLU A 35 1.54 -15.31 -14.45
C GLU A 35 0.89 -14.03 -14.99
N GLN A 36 1.49 -13.45 -16.02
CA GLN A 36 0.89 -12.34 -16.75
C GLN A 36 -0.25 -12.84 -17.63
N VAL A 37 -1.41 -12.24 -17.49
CA VAL A 37 -2.63 -12.63 -18.23
C VAL A 37 -3.23 -11.41 -18.92
N GLU A 38 -4.11 -11.65 -19.87
CA GLU A 38 -4.81 -10.57 -20.60
C GLU A 38 -6.04 -10.09 -19.86
N THR A 39 -6.65 -10.94 -19.06
CA THR A 39 -7.97 -10.69 -18.43
C THR A 39 -8.03 -11.29 -17.03
N LEU A 40 -8.67 -10.56 -16.10
CA LEU A 40 -9.17 -11.09 -14.82
C LEU A 40 -10.69 -11.12 -14.89
N ALA A 41 -11.26 -12.28 -14.57
CA ALA A 41 -12.71 -12.50 -14.54
C ALA A 41 -13.27 -12.32 -13.12
N GLU A 42 -14.59 -12.20 -13.03
CA GLU A 42 -15.29 -12.07 -11.76
C GLU A 42 -14.93 -13.18 -10.77
N GLY A 43 -14.64 -12.79 -9.54
CA GLY A 43 -14.25 -13.70 -8.47
C GLY A 43 -12.77 -14.07 -8.45
N GLU A 44 -12.01 -13.74 -9.47
CA GLU A 44 -10.57 -14.03 -9.52
C GLU A 44 -9.74 -13.02 -8.71
N GLU A 45 -8.76 -13.51 -7.99
CA GLU A 45 -7.75 -12.70 -7.32
C GLU A 45 -6.57 -12.46 -8.26
N GLY A 46 -6.00 -11.27 -8.19
CA GLY A 46 -4.87 -10.93 -9.04
C GLY A 46 -4.28 -9.56 -8.74
N VAL A 47 -3.45 -9.13 -9.66
CA VAL A 47 -2.74 -7.85 -9.59
C VAL A 47 -3.02 -7.04 -10.84
N ILE A 48 -3.36 -5.77 -10.66
CA ILE A 48 -3.51 -4.82 -11.75
C ILE A 48 -2.37 -3.79 -11.67
N ILE A 49 -1.69 -3.59 -12.76
CA ILE A 49 -0.66 -2.55 -12.92
C ILE A 49 -1.27 -1.42 -13.73
N LEU A 50 -1.21 -0.20 -13.20
CA LEU A 50 -1.74 1.00 -13.83
C LEU A 50 -0.62 1.88 -14.37
N SER A 51 -0.89 2.68 -15.39
CA SER A 51 0.07 3.66 -15.91
C SER A 51 0.34 4.77 -14.92
N LYS A 52 -0.68 5.20 -14.17
CA LYS A 52 -0.58 6.11 -13.03
C LYS A 52 -1.56 5.71 -11.95
N THR A 53 -1.29 6.09 -10.72
CA THR A 53 -2.09 5.63 -9.59
C THR A 53 -2.12 6.63 -8.43
N PRO A 54 -3.26 6.78 -7.74
CA PRO A 54 -3.33 7.49 -6.47
C PRO A 54 -3.01 6.60 -5.27
N PHE A 55 -2.85 5.27 -5.47
CA PHE A 55 -2.59 4.33 -4.39
C PHE A 55 -1.14 4.38 -3.93
N TYR A 56 -0.94 4.63 -2.63
CA TYR A 56 0.39 4.55 -2.01
C TYR A 56 0.81 3.10 -1.84
N ALA A 57 2.02 2.78 -2.27
CA ALA A 57 2.58 1.43 -2.11
C ALA A 57 3.22 1.25 -0.73
N GLU A 58 3.14 0.04 -0.19
CA GLU A 58 3.78 -0.32 1.08
C GLU A 58 5.24 0.14 1.13
N SER A 59 5.59 0.87 2.16
CA SER A 59 6.95 1.38 2.36
C SER A 59 7.18 1.75 3.82
N GLY A 60 8.42 1.52 4.31
CA GLY A 60 8.83 1.97 5.63
C GLY A 60 7.97 1.46 6.80
N GLY A 61 7.36 0.29 6.66
CA GLY A 61 6.47 -0.29 7.66
C GLY A 61 5.02 0.21 7.58
N GLN A 62 4.72 1.21 6.73
CA GLN A 62 3.36 1.64 6.45
C GLN A 62 2.77 0.74 5.38
N THR A 63 1.57 0.18 5.64
CA THR A 63 0.86 -0.64 4.66
C THR A 63 0.44 0.19 3.45
N GLY A 64 0.29 -0.47 2.31
CA GLY A 64 -0.22 0.15 1.10
C GLY A 64 -1.69 0.55 1.23
N ASP A 65 -2.12 1.45 0.37
CA ASP A 65 -3.53 1.85 0.31
C ASP A 65 -4.42 0.72 -0.17
N CYS A 66 -5.67 0.79 0.22
CA CYS A 66 -6.76 0.00 -0.32
C CYS A 66 -7.81 0.91 -0.96
N GLY A 67 -8.74 0.32 -1.67
CA GLY A 67 -9.80 1.04 -2.36
C GLY A 67 -10.37 0.21 -3.50
N GLU A 68 -10.72 0.87 -4.60
CA GLU A 68 -11.25 0.17 -5.76
C GLU A 68 -10.76 0.72 -7.09
N ILE A 69 -10.71 -0.17 -8.07
CA ILE A 69 -10.51 0.17 -9.48
C ILE A 69 -11.80 -0.20 -10.18
N SER A 70 -12.41 0.72 -10.89
CA SER A 70 -13.73 0.51 -11.50
C SER A 70 -13.80 0.99 -12.95
N ASN A 71 -14.70 0.37 -13.70
CA ASN A 71 -15.04 0.73 -15.05
C ASN A 71 -16.51 0.40 -15.29
N GLY A 72 -17.38 1.38 -15.13
CA GLY A 72 -18.83 1.16 -15.20
C GLY A 72 -19.31 0.17 -14.12
N ILE A 73 -19.80 -0.97 -14.54
CA ILE A 73 -20.24 -2.04 -13.62
C ILE A 73 -19.11 -2.94 -13.14
N ASN A 74 -17.93 -2.85 -13.76
CA ASN A 74 -16.78 -3.66 -13.39
C ASN A 74 -16.10 -3.06 -12.15
N VAL A 75 -15.92 -3.85 -11.10
CA VAL A 75 -15.33 -3.42 -9.83
C VAL A 75 -14.26 -4.39 -9.40
N PHE A 76 -13.07 -3.87 -9.15
CA PHE A 76 -11.94 -4.58 -8.55
C PHE A 76 -11.64 -3.98 -7.18
N GLU A 77 -11.72 -4.81 -6.15
CA GLU A 77 -11.36 -4.39 -4.78
C GLU A 77 -9.86 -4.47 -4.60
N VAL A 78 -9.22 -3.34 -4.33
CA VAL A 78 -7.79 -3.27 -4.00
C VAL A 78 -7.64 -3.47 -2.49
N MET A 79 -7.02 -4.58 -2.09
CA MET A 79 -6.80 -4.93 -0.69
C MET A 79 -5.45 -4.42 -0.18
N ASP A 80 -4.46 -4.30 -1.05
CA ASP A 80 -3.12 -3.82 -0.73
C ASP A 80 -2.44 -3.29 -1.98
N THR A 81 -1.43 -2.45 -1.80
CA THR A 81 -0.62 -1.90 -2.88
C THR A 81 0.86 -2.07 -2.53
N LYS A 82 1.60 -2.69 -3.43
CA LYS A 82 3.05 -2.91 -3.29
C LYS A 82 3.76 -2.38 -4.53
N LYS A 83 5.06 -2.22 -4.44
CA LYS A 83 5.87 -1.71 -5.55
C LYS A 83 6.92 -2.74 -5.96
N THR A 84 7.08 -2.94 -7.27
CA THR A 84 8.17 -3.75 -7.82
C THR A 84 9.48 -2.99 -7.76
N GLU A 85 10.60 -3.72 -7.94
CA GLU A 85 11.94 -3.12 -8.02
C GLU A 85 12.04 -2.11 -9.19
N ASP A 86 11.31 -2.36 -10.28
CA ASP A 86 11.29 -1.50 -11.46
C ASP A 86 10.35 -0.29 -11.33
N GLY A 87 9.69 -0.12 -10.21
CA GLY A 87 8.82 1.03 -9.96
C GLY A 87 7.39 0.89 -10.46
N HIS A 88 6.93 -0.33 -10.74
CA HIS A 88 5.52 -0.59 -11.06
C HIS A 88 4.73 -0.81 -9.77
N PHE A 89 3.57 -0.16 -9.67
CA PHE A 89 2.68 -0.31 -8.51
C PHE A 89 1.74 -1.48 -8.75
N MET A 90 1.80 -2.47 -7.88
CA MET A 90 0.97 -3.67 -7.89
C MET A 90 -0.27 -3.44 -7.03
N HIS A 91 -1.44 -3.35 -7.67
CA HIS A 91 -2.72 -3.26 -6.98
C HIS A 91 -3.24 -4.67 -6.79
N ILE A 92 -3.14 -5.18 -5.57
CA ILE A 92 -3.44 -6.57 -5.22
C ILE A 92 -4.86 -6.66 -4.70
N GLY A 93 -5.66 -7.53 -5.29
CA GLY A 93 -7.04 -7.65 -4.87
C GLY A 93 -7.83 -8.68 -5.65
N ARG A 94 -9.12 -8.44 -5.77
CA ARG A 94 -10.08 -9.36 -6.38
C ARG A 94 -11.11 -8.63 -7.23
N VAL A 95 -11.49 -9.24 -8.35
CA VAL A 95 -12.60 -8.76 -9.17
C VAL A 95 -13.92 -9.12 -8.48
N GLU A 96 -14.64 -8.12 -8.01
CA GLU A 96 -15.94 -8.32 -7.36
C GLU A 96 -17.06 -8.48 -8.39
N THR A 97 -17.00 -7.68 -9.46
CA THR A 97 -18.02 -7.67 -10.49
C THR A 97 -17.38 -7.45 -11.85
N GLY A 98 -17.82 -8.20 -12.85
CA GLY A 98 -17.40 -8.03 -14.23
C GLY A 98 -16.01 -8.58 -14.52
N SER A 99 -15.25 -7.89 -15.34
CA SER A 99 -13.90 -8.31 -15.75
C SER A 99 -13.04 -7.10 -16.09
N PHE A 100 -11.71 -7.31 -16.05
CA PHE A 100 -10.73 -6.29 -16.41
C PHE A 100 -9.73 -6.83 -17.40
N ASN A 101 -9.42 -6.02 -18.41
CA ASN A 101 -8.51 -6.37 -19.50
C ASN A 101 -7.36 -5.37 -19.56
N VAL A 102 -6.23 -5.82 -20.10
CA VAL A 102 -5.11 -4.92 -20.44
C VAL A 102 -5.62 -3.86 -21.42
N LYS A 103 -5.17 -2.62 -21.21
CA LYS A 103 -5.54 -1.40 -21.96
C LYS A 103 -6.91 -0.81 -21.62
N ASP A 104 -7.66 -1.41 -20.70
CA ASP A 104 -8.90 -0.81 -20.23
C ASP A 104 -8.63 0.56 -19.56
N SER A 105 -9.50 1.52 -19.86
CA SER A 105 -9.56 2.78 -19.12
C SER A 105 -10.38 2.57 -17.86
N VAL A 106 -9.85 2.94 -16.71
CA VAL A 106 -10.48 2.70 -15.40
C VAL A 106 -10.35 3.94 -14.52
N GLU A 107 -11.20 3.98 -13.49
CA GLU A 107 -11.08 4.94 -12.40
C GLU A 107 -10.47 4.23 -11.19
N ALA A 108 -9.38 4.78 -10.67
CA ALA A 108 -8.72 4.31 -9.47
C ALA A 108 -9.11 5.23 -8.30
N ARG A 109 -9.68 4.65 -7.24
CA ARG A 109 -10.18 5.39 -6.08
C ARG A 109 -9.64 4.80 -4.78
N VAL A 110 -8.89 5.61 -4.04
CA VAL A 110 -8.37 5.24 -2.73
C VAL A 110 -9.47 5.33 -1.67
N ASP A 111 -9.49 4.37 -0.74
CA ASP A 111 -10.32 4.46 0.45
C ASP A 111 -9.76 5.57 1.36
N LYS A 112 -10.45 6.69 1.36
CA LYS A 112 -10.04 7.90 2.07
C LYS A 112 -9.96 7.69 3.58
N GLU A 113 -10.93 7.01 4.17
CA GLU A 113 -10.98 6.79 5.62
C GLU A 113 -9.83 5.93 6.08
N THR A 114 -9.54 4.85 5.37
CA THR A 114 -8.41 3.96 5.67
C THR A 114 -7.08 4.69 5.55
N ARG A 115 -6.88 5.47 4.48
CA ARG A 115 -5.66 6.28 4.33
C ARG A 115 -5.48 7.26 5.48
N MET A 116 -6.53 8.00 5.87
CA MET A 116 -6.45 8.97 6.95
C MET A 116 -6.15 8.31 8.29
N ALA A 117 -6.74 7.14 8.56
CA ALA A 117 -6.43 6.36 9.76
C ALA A 117 -4.98 5.88 9.78
N THR A 118 -4.46 5.39 8.66
CA THR A 118 -3.06 4.96 8.51
C THR A 118 -2.11 6.13 8.72
N MET A 119 -2.41 7.30 8.15
CA MET A 119 -1.61 8.51 8.33
C MET A 119 -1.56 8.97 9.79
N ARG A 120 -2.70 8.93 10.51
CA ARG A 120 -2.74 9.24 11.94
C ARG A 120 -1.86 8.29 12.75
N ASN A 121 -1.92 6.99 12.47
CA ASN A 121 -1.10 5.99 13.14
C ASN A 121 0.38 6.15 12.82
N HIS A 122 0.73 6.53 11.61
CA HIS A 122 2.11 6.83 11.23
C HIS A 122 2.66 8.02 12.01
N THR A 123 1.88 9.09 12.16
CA THR A 123 2.23 10.24 12.99
C THR A 123 2.41 9.83 14.44
N SER A 124 1.53 8.97 14.97
CA SER A 124 1.66 8.43 16.35
C SER A 124 2.96 7.65 16.54
N ALA A 125 3.39 6.89 15.54
CA ALA A 125 4.66 6.17 15.58
C ALA A 125 5.86 7.12 15.66
N HIS A 126 5.86 8.20 14.91
CA HIS A 126 6.91 9.23 14.97
C HIS A 126 6.95 9.93 16.32
N LEU A 127 5.79 10.27 16.89
CA LEU A 127 5.71 10.86 18.23
C LEU A 127 6.23 9.92 19.30
N LEU A 128 5.90 8.62 19.20
CA LEU A 128 6.41 7.61 20.12
C LEU A 128 7.94 7.51 20.06
N GLN A 129 8.52 7.52 18.87
CA GLN A 129 9.98 7.51 18.73
C GLN A 129 10.62 8.71 19.41
N ALA A 130 10.09 9.90 19.21
CA ALA A 130 10.59 11.12 19.84
C ALA A 130 10.50 11.02 21.36
N ALA A 131 9.39 10.56 21.90
CA ALA A 131 9.19 10.37 23.33
C ALA A 131 10.17 9.34 23.92
N LEU A 132 10.36 8.20 23.24
CA LEU A 132 11.32 7.18 23.69
C LEU A 132 12.74 7.69 23.71
N ARG A 133 13.16 8.47 22.73
CA ARG A 133 14.50 9.08 22.72
C ARG A 133 14.67 10.13 23.81
N GLU A 134 13.63 10.88 24.12
CA GLU A 134 13.66 11.86 25.21
C GLU A 134 13.76 11.19 26.57
N VAL A 135 13.00 10.11 26.82
CA VAL A 135 12.94 9.42 28.11
C VAL A 135 14.11 8.45 28.30
N LEU A 136 14.47 7.66 27.28
CA LEU A 136 15.45 6.58 27.37
C LEU A 136 16.84 6.98 26.86
N GLY A 137 16.96 8.01 26.03
CA GLY A 137 18.22 8.53 25.48
C GLY A 137 18.39 8.29 23.98
N ASP A 138 19.44 8.92 23.43
CA ASP A 138 19.71 8.93 21.99
C ASP A 138 20.13 7.57 21.42
N HIS A 139 20.43 6.58 22.29
CA HIS A 139 20.76 5.22 21.85
C HIS A 139 19.55 4.45 21.31
N VAL A 140 18.34 4.94 21.53
CA VAL A 140 17.11 4.32 21.02
C VAL A 140 17.01 4.51 19.52
N HIS A 141 17.01 3.40 18.79
CA HIS A 141 16.87 3.37 17.34
C HIS A 141 15.70 2.49 16.94
N GLN A 142 15.01 2.90 15.89
CA GLN A 142 13.96 2.11 15.31
C GLN A 142 14.54 0.80 14.73
N LYS A 143 13.99 -0.34 15.14
CA LYS A 143 14.33 -1.66 14.62
C LYS A 143 13.27 -2.19 13.65
N GLY A 144 12.05 -1.76 13.82
CA GLY A 144 10.94 -2.12 12.95
C GLY A 144 9.73 -1.25 13.23
N GLN A 145 8.79 -1.28 12.29
CA GLN A 145 7.56 -0.50 12.39
C GLN A 145 6.47 -1.20 11.60
N LEU A 146 5.26 -1.16 12.13
CA LEU A 146 4.06 -1.54 11.40
C LEU A 146 3.01 -0.44 11.60
N VAL A 147 2.53 0.13 10.52
CA VAL A 147 1.50 1.17 10.55
C VAL A 147 0.39 0.81 9.57
N ASN A 148 -0.83 0.70 10.08
CA ASN A 148 -2.03 0.52 9.26
C ASN A 148 -3.20 1.31 9.86
N SER A 149 -4.41 1.14 9.31
CA SER A 149 -5.60 1.88 9.76
C SER A 149 -6.08 1.51 11.16
N GLU A 150 -5.71 0.33 11.67
CA GLU A 150 -6.18 -0.19 12.96
C GLU A 150 -5.16 -0.01 14.08
N ARG A 151 -3.88 -0.11 13.76
CA ARG A 151 -2.82 -0.10 14.77
C ARG A 151 -1.50 0.43 14.24
N CYS A 152 -0.67 0.82 15.20
CA CYS A 152 0.72 1.17 14.98
C CYS A 152 1.58 0.34 15.94
N ARG A 153 2.67 -0.23 15.42
CA ARG A 153 3.68 -0.93 16.21
C ARG A 153 5.02 -0.27 15.93
N PHE A 154 5.79 -0.06 16.98
CA PHE A 154 7.13 0.50 16.90
C PHE A 154 8.10 -0.38 17.68
N ASP A 155 9.07 -0.96 16.98
CA ASP A 155 10.10 -1.79 17.58
C ASP A 155 11.38 -0.95 17.73
N PHE A 156 11.95 -0.93 18.94
CA PHE A 156 13.11 -0.09 19.24
C PHE A 156 14.18 -0.86 19.99
N SER A 157 15.42 -0.33 19.98
CA SER A 157 16.54 -0.88 20.73
C SER A 157 16.69 -0.18 22.08
N HIS A 158 16.81 -0.97 23.12
CA HIS A 158 17.14 -0.52 24.46
C HIS A 158 17.87 -1.66 25.18
N PHE A 159 18.84 -1.35 26.03
CA PHE A 159 19.74 -2.34 26.62
C PHE A 159 19.22 -2.96 27.94
N SER A 160 18.10 -2.51 28.46
CA SER A 160 17.47 -3.04 29.67
C SER A 160 15.96 -2.93 29.59
N ALA A 161 15.26 -3.60 30.54
CA ALA A 161 13.81 -3.42 30.68
C ALA A 161 13.50 -1.99 31.13
N MET A 162 12.41 -1.43 30.62
CA MET A 162 11.96 -0.10 31.02
C MET A 162 11.47 -0.11 32.48
N THR A 163 11.79 0.94 33.22
CA THR A 163 11.28 1.10 34.58
C THR A 163 9.82 1.59 34.56
N PRO A 164 9.07 1.41 35.69
CA PRO A 164 7.69 1.93 35.74
C PRO A 164 7.60 3.44 35.49
N GLU A 165 8.59 4.20 35.92
CA GLU A 165 8.65 5.66 35.72
C GLU A 165 8.86 6.03 34.26
N GLU A 166 9.61 5.23 33.51
CA GLU A 166 9.86 5.44 32.07
C GLU A 166 8.64 5.07 31.21
N ILE A 167 7.75 4.19 31.72
CA ILE A 167 6.55 3.76 31.01
C ILE A 167 5.43 4.78 31.14
N LEU A 168 5.38 5.52 32.24
CA LEU A 168 4.40 6.56 32.47
C LEU A 168 4.70 7.82 31.65
#